data_95752daa5b4fd167b8a84734f25642d5
#
_entry.id   95752daa5b4fd167b8a84734f25642d5
#
_cell.length_a   1.000
_cell.length_b   1.000
_cell.length_c   1.000
_cell.angle_alpha   90.00
_cell.angle_beta   90.00
_cell.angle_gamma   90.00
#
_symmetry.space_group_name_H-M   'P 1'
#
loop_
_entity.id
_entity.type
_entity.pdbx_description
1 polymer ?
#
loop_
_entity_poly.entity_id
_entity_poly.type
_entity_poly.pdbx_seq_one_letter_code
_entity_poly.pdbx_strand_id
1 'polypeptide(L)' 'MDEIALFQFVQKTIKDRRRSALDILENNGIKSMEQYQNLMGEINALSFVEQELSGLLEKQEQFDD' A
#
# COMPACT_ATOMS: atom_id res chain seq x y z
N MET A 1 0.98 -14.71 -16.31
CA MET A 1 1.69 -13.84 -15.36
C MET A 1 2.25 -14.73 -14.25
N ASP A 2 3.53 -14.65 -13.98
CA ASP A 2 4.12 -15.46 -12.92
C ASP A 2 3.88 -14.81 -11.55
N GLU A 3 4.24 -15.55 -10.50
CA GLU A 3 4.00 -15.10 -9.13
C GLU A 3 4.74 -13.81 -8.80
N ILE A 4 5.99 -13.69 -9.26
CA ILE A 4 6.79 -12.51 -9.00
C ILE A 4 6.19 -11.28 -9.68
N ALA A 5 5.77 -11.42 -10.93
CA ALA A 5 5.12 -10.34 -11.64
C ALA A 5 3.81 -9.92 -10.96
N LEU A 6 3.07 -10.89 -10.44
CA LEU A 6 1.84 -10.59 -9.71
C LEU A 6 2.13 -9.80 -8.44
N PHE A 7 3.11 -10.25 -7.66
CA PHE A 7 3.52 -9.52 -6.45
C PHE A 7 3.95 -8.09 -6.76
N GLN A 8 4.74 -7.93 -7.81
CA GLN A 8 5.22 -6.61 -8.20
C GLN A 8 4.06 -5.70 -8.61
N PHE A 9 3.10 -6.24 -9.34
CA PHE A 9 1.92 -5.49 -9.74
C PHE A 9 1.13 -5.02 -8.52
N VAL A 10 0.89 -5.91 -7.57
CA VAL A 10 0.15 -5.59 -6.35
C VAL A 10 0.89 -4.54 -5.53
N GLN A 11 2.21 -4.70 -5.35
CA GLN A 11 3.02 -3.74 -4.63
C GLN A 11 2.96 -2.35 -5.25
N LYS A 12 3.07 -2.30 -6.57
CA LYS A 12 3.00 -1.02 -7.29
C LYS A 12 1.63 -0.37 -7.11
N THR A 13 0.57 -1.16 -7.22
CA THR A 13 -0.79 -0.67 -7.05
C THR A 13 -0.98 -0.08 -5.64
N ILE A 14 -0.48 -0.76 -4.62
CA ILE A 14 -0.57 -0.29 -3.24
C ILE A 14 0.20 1.02 -3.07
N LYS A 15 1.41 1.09 -3.57
CA LYS A 15 2.25 2.29 -3.47
C LYS A 15 1.62 3.47 -4.19
N ASP A 16 1.09 3.25 -5.38
CA ASP A 16 0.45 4.30 -6.17
C ASP A 16 -0.79 4.83 -5.45
N ARG A 17 -1.58 3.94 -4.88
CA ARG A 17 -2.77 4.34 -4.14
C ARG A 17 -2.43 5.14 -2.88
N ARG A 18 -1.42 4.67 -2.13
CA ARG A 18 -0.97 5.38 -0.93
C ARG A 18 -0.44 6.77 -1.30
N ARG A 19 0.31 6.85 -2.39
CA ARG A 19 0.84 8.14 -2.86
C ARG A 19 -0.30 9.10 -3.19
N SER A 20 -1.34 8.63 -3.86
CA SER A 20 -2.50 9.45 -4.18
C SER A 20 -3.15 10.00 -2.91
N ALA A 21 -3.31 9.17 -1.89
CA ALA A 21 -3.88 9.59 -0.61
C ALA A 21 -3.00 10.65 0.07
N LEU A 22 -1.68 10.43 0.06
CA LEU A 22 -0.72 11.38 0.63
C LEU A 22 -0.75 12.71 -0.12
N ASP A 23 -0.87 12.68 -1.44
CA ASP A 23 -0.95 13.89 -2.26
C ASP A 23 -2.17 14.73 -1.86
N ILE A 24 -3.30 14.10 -1.57
CA ILE A 24 -4.49 14.82 -1.11
C ILE A 24 -4.19 15.54 0.21
N LEU A 25 -3.51 14.87 1.14
CA LEU A 25 -3.13 15.47 2.41
C LEU A 25 -2.17 16.67 2.21
N GLU A 26 -1.17 16.49 1.37
CA GLU A 26 -0.14 17.50 1.15
C GLU A 26 -0.67 18.75 0.44
N ASN A 27 -1.67 18.58 -0.41
CA ASN A 27 -2.19 19.66 -1.25
C ASN A 27 -3.47 20.28 -0.71
N ASN A 28 -3.73 20.09 0.59
CA ASN A 28 -4.91 20.68 1.25
C ASN A 28 -6.23 20.26 0.62
N GLY A 29 -6.26 19.02 0.11
CA GLY A 29 -7.49 18.46 -0.44
C GLY A 29 -8.46 18.00 0.63
N ILE A 30 -8.10 18.13 1.91
CA ILE A 30 -8.94 17.74 3.05
C ILE A 30 -9.94 18.83 3.34
N LYS A 31 -11.23 18.47 3.35
CA LYS A 31 -12.31 19.43 3.57
C LYS A 31 -13.08 19.18 4.87
N SER A 32 -12.83 18.06 5.53
CA SER A 32 -13.52 17.71 6.77
C SER A 32 -12.69 16.75 7.59
N MET A 33 -12.99 16.66 8.89
CA MET A 33 -12.34 15.70 9.77
C MET A 33 -12.68 14.27 9.35
N GLU A 34 -13.89 14.03 8.90
CA GLU A 34 -14.29 12.72 8.43
C GLU A 34 -13.45 12.27 7.23
N GLN A 35 -13.22 13.16 6.28
CA GLN A 35 -12.38 12.88 5.13
C GLN A 35 -10.96 12.58 5.57
N TYR A 36 -10.42 13.35 6.52
CA TYR A 36 -9.08 13.13 7.06
C TYR A 36 -8.97 11.74 7.67
N GLN A 37 -9.93 11.37 8.53
CA GLN A 37 -9.91 10.06 9.19
C GLN A 37 -10.01 8.93 8.17
N ASN A 38 -10.82 9.08 7.13
CA ASN A 38 -10.95 8.08 6.08
C ASN A 38 -9.64 7.91 5.32
N LEU A 39 -8.97 9.01 4.98
CA LEU A 39 -7.69 8.94 4.29
C LEU A 39 -6.61 8.32 5.15
N MET A 40 -6.55 8.67 6.43
CA MET A 40 -5.58 8.08 7.34
C MET A 40 -5.82 6.59 7.52
N GLY A 41 -7.08 6.18 7.60
CA GLY A 41 -7.43 4.76 7.66
C GLY A 41 -6.99 4.02 6.41
N GLU A 42 -7.19 4.62 5.25
CA GLU A 42 -6.76 4.03 3.98
C GLU A 42 -5.24 3.89 3.92
N ILE A 43 -4.51 4.93 4.29
CA ILE A 43 -3.05 4.90 4.30
C ILE A 43 -2.53 3.82 5.23
N ASN A 44 -3.10 3.73 6.44
CA ASN A 44 -2.70 2.73 7.42
C ASN A 44 -2.99 1.32 6.92
N ALA A 45 -4.16 1.10 6.32
CA ALA A 45 -4.53 -0.21 5.79
C ALA A 45 -3.60 -0.62 4.65
N LEU A 46 -3.29 0.31 3.74
CA LEU A 46 -2.39 0.02 2.63
C LEU A 46 -0.98 -0.28 3.11
N SER A 47 -0.51 0.45 4.12
CA SER A 47 0.81 0.20 4.71
C SER A 47 0.86 -1.19 5.36
N PHE A 48 -0.20 -1.57 6.05
CA PHE A 48 -0.30 -2.89 6.67
C PHE A 48 -0.24 -4.00 5.60
N VAL A 49 -1.02 -3.86 4.54
CA VAL A 49 -1.03 -4.86 3.47
C VAL A 49 0.33 -4.95 2.79
N GLU A 50 0.98 -3.81 2.59
CA GLU A 50 2.32 -3.79 1.99
C GLU A 50 3.33 -4.56 2.86
N GLN A 51 3.27 -4.37 4.19
CA GLN A 51 4.15 -5.09 5.11
C GLN A 51 3.90 -6.60 5.07
N GLU A 52 2.63 -7.00 5.05
CA GLU A 52 2.28 -8.42 4.99
C GLU A 52 2.75 -9.03 3.68
N LEU A 53 2.59 -8.31 2.58
CA LEU A 53 3.00 -8.77 1.27
C LEU A 53 4.52 -8.96 1.20
N SER A 54 5.27 -7.99 1.75
CA SER A 54 6.73 -8.07 1.81
C SER A 54 7.20 -9.24 2.66
N GLY A 55 6.53 -9.47 3.78
CA GLY A 55 6.83 -10.61 4.65
C GLY A 55 6.59 -11.93 3.96
N LEU A 56 5.51 -12.03 3.20
CA LEU A 56 5.20 -13.24 2.45
C LEU A 56 6.25 -13.51 1.37
N LEU A 57 6.68 -12.47 0.69
CA LEU A 57 7.71 -12.58 -0.35
C LEU A 57 9.04 -13.05 0.24
N GLU A 58 9.42 -12.51 1.40
CA GLU A 58 10.63 -12.94 2.10
C GLU A 58 10.58 -14.42 2.46
N LYS A 59 9.44 -14.87 2.97
CA LYS A 59 9.26 -16.29 3.33
C LYS A 59 9.41 -17.17 2.11
N GLN A 60 8.88 -16.75 0.98
CA GLN A 60 8.97 -17.52 -0.25
C GLN A 60 10.41 -17.62 -0.72
N GLU A 61 11.17 -16.54 -0.62
CA GLU A 61 12.59 -16.55 -0.97
C GLU A 61 13.39 -17.49 -0.08
N GLN A 62 13.05 -17.56 1.21
CA GLN A 62 13.72 -18.45 2.15
C GLN A 62 13.48 -19.92 1.82
N PHE A 63 12.31 -20.25 1.27
CA PHE A 63 11.97 -21.63 0.93
C PHE A 63 12.53 -22.06 -0.40
N ASP A 64 13.00 -21.14 -1.21
CA ASP A 64 13.54 -21.45 -2.55
C ASP A 64 15.03 -21.81 -2.54
N ASP A 65 15.62 -21.96 -1.40
CA ASP A 65 17.04 -22.36 -1.29
C ASP A 65 17.28 -23.83 -1.62
#